data_6480397bba274af67afd4b1bc58cf873
#
_entry.id   6480397bba274af67afd4b1bc58cf873
#
_cell.length_a   1.000
_cell.length_b   1.000
_cell.length_c   1.000
_cell.angle_alpha   90.00
_cell.angle_beta   90.00
_cell.angle_gamma   90.00
#
_symmetry.space_group_name_H-M   'P 1'
#
loop_
_entity.id
_entity.type
_entity.pdbx_description
1 polymer ?
#
loop_
_entity_poly.entity_id
_entity_poly.type
_entity_poly.pdbx_seq_one_letter_code
_entity_poly.pdbx_strand_id
1 'polypeptide(L)'
;MAARTDWIVQLQPDELHELGQLAEQLDTRGHDLTRLGAADAPLPLLAPRLQSILKEVLDGRGFALLRGLPVAQWSRRRAAIAFLALGAHLGAARPQNAQGHLLGHVRDMGLRSDDPSVRIYQTDERQTFHTDSADIVALLCLQIARAGGRSALVSSTTLFKEVHRRRPDLAAALLEPVATDRRGEFTPDQGPYFTIPVMNWWPRGTQGQLSAIYHRQYIDSAQRFADAPRLSPLQREALDLLDTLTNDPAMHFLMDLEPGDIQLVHNHVLFHDRTAFEDWDEPERRRHLLRLWLAPVPARALPPVYSQRYGSTVPGERGGVCLPTARLQVPIDAL
;
A
#
# COMPACT_ATOMS: atom_id res chain seq x y z
N MET A 1 -2.67 9.20 19.66
CA MET A 1 -1.75 9.48 18.54
C MET A 1 -2.03 10.80 17.83
N ALA A 2 -3.27 11.24 17.72
CA ALA A 2 -3.64 12.48 17.01
C ALA A 2 -2.97 13.78 17.54
N ALA A 3 -2.51 13.82 18.78
CA ALA A 3 -1.83 14.99 19.36
C ALA A 3 -0.30 15.05 19.11
N ARG A 4 0.29 13.99 18.52
CA ARG A 4 1.73 13.91 18.24
C ARG A 4 1.95 14.11 16.75
N THR A 5 2.94 14.92 16.39
CA THR A 5 3.33 15.21 15.00
C THR A 5 4.73 14.68 14.65
N ASP A 6 5.35 13.92 15.55
CA ASP A 6 6.70 13.36 15.38
C ASP A 6 6.79 12.26 14.28
N TRP A 7 5.65 11.91 13.68
CA TRP A 7 5.54 11.05 12.50
C TRP A 7 5.60 11.84 11.18
N ILE A 8 5.55 13.18 11.24
CA ILE A 8 5.71 14.07 10.07
C ILE A 8 7.18 14.46 9.97
N VAL A 9 7.78 14.13 8.85
CA VAL A 9 9.18 14.42 8.53
C VAL A 9 9.22 15.52 7.48
N GLN A 10 9.57 16.75 7.88
CA GLN A 10 9.70 17.86 6.95
C GLN A 10 10.93 17.68 6.08
N LEU A 11 10.77 17.64 4.74
CA LEU A 11 11.88 17.69 3.79
C LEU A 11 12.56 19.04 3.83
N GLN A 12 13.90 19.05 3.82
CA GLN A 12 14.69 20.28 3.91
C GLN A 12 14.94 20.87 2.52
N PRO A 13 15.16 22.18 2.39
CA PRO A 13 15.39 22.84 1.10
C PRO A 13 16.51 22.19 0.28
N ASP A 14 17.62 21.81 0.92
CA ASP A 14 18.76 21.18 0.24
C ASP A 14 18.44 19.78 -0.25
N GLU A 15 17.66 18.99 0.53
CA GLU A 15 17.16 17.66 0.13
C GLU A 15 16.21 17.78 -1.07
N LEU A 16 15.34 18.79 -1.07
CA LEU A 16 14.41 19.07 -2.18
C LEU A 16 15.15 19.52 -3.44
N HIS A 17 16.20 20.33 -3.27
CA HIS A 17 17.03 20.74 -4.39
C HIS A 17 17.77 19.55 -5.02
N GLU A 18 18.41 18.72 -4.18
CA GLU A 18 19.08 17.48 -4.61
C GLU A 18 18.12 16.56 -5.39
N LEU A 19 16.96 16.27 -4.79
CA LEU A 19 15.95 15.40 -5.39
C LEU A 19 15.40 15.96 -6.72
N GLY A 20 15.16 17.26 -6.76
CA GLY A 20 14.69 17.95 -7.96
C GLY A 20 15.71 17.97 -9.10
N GLN A 21 16.99 18.17 -8.80
CA GLN A 21 18.07 18.08 -9.80
C GLN A 21 18.23 16.66 -10.33
N LEU A 22 18.18 15.66 -9.45
CA LEU A 22 18.25 14.26 -9.85
C LEU A 22 17.09 13.89 -10.78
N ALA A 23 15.86 14.28 -10.44
CA ALA A 23 14.69 14.00 -11.30
C ALA A 23 14.85 14.59 -12.70
N GLU A 24 15.38 15.81 -12.81
CA GLU A 24 15.66 16.47 -14.08
C GLU A 24 16.77 15.76 -14.87
N GLN A 25 17.83 15.30 -14.20
CA GLN A 25 18.91 14.54 -14.84
C GLN A 25 18.44 13.20 -15.38
N LEU A 26 17.64 12.45 -14.62
CA LEU A 26 17.07 11.17 -15.04
C LEU A 26 16.16 11.35 -16.25
N ASP A 27 15.34 12.40 -16.26
CA ASP A 27 14.45 12.72 -17.37
C ASP A 27 15.24 13.12 -18.64
N THR A 28 16.17 14.04 -18.51
CA THR A 28 17.01 14.54 -19.62
C THR A 28 17.83 13.43 -20.27
N ARG A 29 18.33 12.48 -19.47
CA ARG A 29 19.10 11.33 -19.97
C ARG A 29 18.23 10.24 -20.56
N GLY A 30 16.90 10.32 -20.45
CA GLY A 30 15.98 9.27 -20.89
C GLY A 30 16.20 7.95 -20.15
N HIS A 31 16.51 8.01 -18.83
CA HIS A 31 16.77 6.82 -18.03
C HIS A 31 15.55 5.86 -18.03
N ASP A 32 15.82 4.56 -18.14
CA ASP A 32 14.76 3.54 -18.04
C ASP A 32 14.23 3.45 -16.60
N LEU A 33 13.16 4.19 -16.32
CA LEU A 33 12.55 4.26 -15.00
C LEU A 33 11.98 2.91 -14.50
N THR A 34 11.81 1.93 -15.38
CA THR A 34 11.35 0.58 -14.98
C THR A 34 12.43 -0.22 -14.25
N ARG A 35 13.69 0.21 -14.34
CA ARG A 35 14.87 -0.41 -13.72
C ARG A 35 15.54 0.48 -12.68
N LEU A 36 14.91 1.61 -12.34
CA LEU A 36 15.49 2.58 -11.44
C LEU A 36 15.75 1.96 -10.05
N GLY A 37 17.02 1.89 -9.68
CA GLY A 37 17.48 1.48 -8.36
C GLY A 37 18.17 2.61 -7.61
N ALA A 38 18.49 2.42 -6.32
CA ALA A 38 19.17 3.43 -5.50
C ALA A 38 20.54 3.83 -6.08
N ALA A 39 21.25 2.91 -6.75
CA ALA A 39 22.52 3.19 -7.39
C ALA A 39 22.40 4.15 -8.58
N ASP A 40 21.27 4.12 -9.29
CA ASP A 40 20.99 4.98 -10.43
C ASP A 40 20.46 6.37 -9.99
N ALA A 41 20.04 6.47 -8.73
CA ALA A 41 19.43 7.64 -8.14
C ALA A 41 20.22 8.13 -6.90
N PRO A 42 21.48 8.60 -7.05
CA PRO A 42 22.28 9.02 -5.91
C PRO A 42 21.68 10.25 -5.22
N LEU A 43 21.41 10.12 -3.91
CA LEU A 43 20.85 11.15 -3.02
C LEU A 43 21.72 11.27 -1.76
N PRO A 44 22.96 11.77 -1.87
CA PRO A 44 23.91 11.79 -0.75
C PRO A 44 23.40 12.54 0.49
N LEU A 45 22.56 13.55 0.35
CA LEU A 45 21.96 14.27 1.48
C LEU A 45 20.72 13.55 2.02
N LEU A 46 19.81 13.15 1.15
CA LEU A 46 18.52 12.60 1.55
C LEU A 46 18.57 11.10 1.89
N ALA A 47 19.40 10.30 1.21
CA ALA A 47 19.40 8.85 1.38
C ALA A 47 19.65 8.37 2.83
N PRO A 48 20.58 8.93 3.61
CA PRO A 48 20.79 8.51 5.01
C PRO A 48 19.53 8.72 5.86
N ARG A 49 18.78 9.79 5.60
CA ARG A 49 17.52 10.09 6.29
C ARG A 49 16.42 9.14 5.86
N LEU A 50 16.33 8.80 4.57
CA LEU A 50 15.39 7.81 4.06
C LEU A 50 15.62 6.43 4.71
N GLN A 51 16.88 6.02 4.94
CA GLN A 51 17.18 4.78 5.66
C GLN A 51 16.70 4.82 7.12
N SER A 52 16.83 5.95 7.79
CA SER A 52 16.32 6.13 9.16
C SER A 52 14.77 6.07 9.18
N ILE A 53 14.12 6.68 8.20
CA ILE A 53 12.66 6.63 8.03
C ILE A 53 12.21 5.20 7.71
N LEU A 54 12.91 4.50 6.82
CA LEU A 54 12.63 3.11 6.48
C LEU A 54 12.68 2.22 7.71
N LYS A 55 13.70 2.39 8.56
CA LYS A 55 13.82 1.66 9.82
C LYS A 55 12.63 1.93 10.74
N GLU A 56 12.19 3.20 10.89
CA GLU A 56 11.01 3.54 11.69
C GLU A 56 9.71 2.94 11.11
N VAL A 57 9.59 2.86 9.79
CA VAL A 57 8.44 2.23 9.12
C VAL A 57 8.46 0.71 9.32
N LEU A 58 9.62 0.06 9.23
CA LEU A 58 9.70 -1.41 9.32
C LEU A 58 9.69 -1.93 10.77
N ASP A 59 10.40 -1.26 11.68
CA ASP A 59 10.67 -1.74 13.04
C ASP A 59 9.97 -0.91 14.12
N GLY A 60 9.51 0.31 13.78
CA GLY A 60 8.91 1.25 14.71
C GLY A 60 7.39 1.30 14.62
N ARG A 61 6.85 2.50 14.37
CA ARG A 61 5.39 2.75 14.37
C ARG A 61 4.63 2.19 13.17
N GLY A 62 5.33 1.76 12.13
CA GLY A 62 4.74 1.18 10.93
C GLY A 62 4.37 2.20 9.83
N PHE A 63 4.53 3.51 10.05
CA PHE A 63 4.25 4.54 9.05
C PHE A 63 5.10 5.79 9.27
N ALA A 64 5.22 6.59 8.21
CA ALA A 64 5.79 7.94 8.24
C ALA A 64 5.10 8.81 7.19
N LEU A 65 5.15 10.13 7.38
CA LEU A 65 4.74 11.12 6.40
C LEU A 65 5.91 12.06 6.13
N LEU A 66 6.39 12.07 4.88
CA LEU A 66 7.35 13.07 4.43
C LEU A 66 6.56 14.23 3.85
N ARG A 67 6.85 15.45 4.26
CA ARG A 67 6.11 16.65 3.85
C ARG A 67 7.00 17.63 3.13
N GLY A 68 6.44 18.27 2.08
CA GLY A 68 7.04 19.45 1.47
C GLY A 68 7.59 19.26 0.06
N LEU A 69 7.28 18.14 -0.63
CA LEU A 69 7.62 18.02 -2.06
C LEU A 69 6.88 19.12 -2.84
N PRO A 70 7.56 19.98 -3.62
CA PRO A 70 6.92 21.16 -4.21
C PRO A 70 6.14 20.84 -5.50
N VAL A 71 5.12 19.97 -5.39
CA VAL A 71 4.32 19.47 -6.51
C VAL A 71 3.55 20.56 -7.26
N ALA A 72 3.24 21.68 -6.61
CA ALA A 72 2.63 22.83 -7.26
C ALA A 72 3.59 23.60 -8.18
N GLN A 73 4.91 23.47 -7.96
CA GLN A 73 5.96 24.17 -8.71
C GLN A 73 6.63 23.25 -9.76
N TRP A 74 6.51 21.94 -9.58
CA TRP A 74 7.11 20.94 -10.47
C TRP A 74 6.08 20.46 -11.49
N SER A 75 6.54 20.07 -12.67
CA SER A 75 5.69 19.31 -13.58
C SER A 75 5.31 17.97 -12.95
N ARG A 76 4.17 17.42 -13.33
CA ARG A 76 3.74 16.08 -12.87
C ARG A 76 4.82 15.03 -13.15
N ARG A 77 5.45 15.12 -14.31
CA ARG A 77 6.54 14.25 -14.73
C ARG A 77 7.73 14.34 -13.76
N ARG A 78 8.18 15.56 -13.44
CA ARG A 78 9.27 15.78 -12.47
C ARG A 78 8.93 15.24 -11.08
N ALA A 79 7.72 15.49 -10.59
CA ALA A 79 7.25 14.97 -9.30
C ALA A 79 7.20 13.43 -9.29
N ALA A 80 6.75 12.80 -10.38
CA ALA A 80 6.70 11.35 -10.50
C ALA A 80 8.10 10.72 -10.52
N ILE A 81 9.06 11.30 -11.26
CA ILE A 81 10.45 10.80 -11.30
C ILE A 81 11.12 10.99 -9.94
N ALA A 82 10.92 12.12 -9.28
CA ALA A 82 11.42 12.36 -7.92
C ALA A 82 10.85 11.34 -6.92
N PHE A 83 9.56 11.03 -7.01
CA PHE A 83 8.91 10.02 -6.17
C PHE A 83 9.45 8.61 -6.42
N LEU A 84 9.71 8.24 -7.68
CA LEU A 84 10.36 6.97 -8.03
C LEU A 84 11.80 6.90 -7.51
N ALA A 85 12.58 7.98 -7.66
CA ALA A 85 13.96 8.07 -7.17
C ALA A 85 14.01 7.93 -5.65
N LEU A 86 13.13 8.62 -4.91
CA LEU A 86 12.98 8.46 -3.47
C LEU A 86 12.57 7.03 -3.12
N GLY A 87 11.59 6.47 -3.83
CA GLY A 87 11.10 5.09 -3.64
C GLY A 87 12.20 4.05 -3.81
N ALA A 88 13.14 4.24 -4.75
CA ALA A 88 14.26 3.34 -5.00
C ALA A 88 15.18 3.16 -3.78
N HIS A 89 15.28 4.18 -2.90
CA HIS A 89 16.00 4.08 -1.63
C HIS A 89 15.23 3.37 -0.52
N LEU A 90 13.92 3.17 -0.69
CA LEU A 90 13.06 2.49 0.28
C LEU A 90 12.77 1.03 -0.09
N GLY A 91 12.98 0.64 -1.35
CA GLY A 91 12.79 -0.73 -1.81
C GLY A 91 12.57 -0.83 -3.32
N ALA A 92 12.67 -2.04 -3.84
CA ALA A 92 12.40 -2.30 -5.25
C ALA A 92 10.91 -2.05 -5.57
N ALA A 93 10.62 -1.27 -6.62
CA ALA A 93 9.26 -1.04 -7.08
C ALA A 93 8.64 -2.32 -7.64
N ARG A 94 7.38 -2.60 -7.25
CA ARG A 94 6.64 -3.80 -7.66
C ARG A 94 5.43 -3.44 -8.54
N PRO A 95 5.11 -4.27 -9.56
CA PRO A 95 3.96 -4.00 -10.42
C PRO A 95 2.65 -4.10 -9.64
N GLN A 96 1.72 -3.16 -9.89
CA GLN A 96 0.50 -3.00 -9.11
C GLN A 96 -0.74 -3.58 -9.80
N ASN A 97 -0.62 -3.99 -11.06
CA ASN A 97 -1.71 -4.53 -11.86
C ASN A 97 -1.17 -5.44 -12.98
N ALA A 98 -2.10 -6.09 -13.70
CA ALA A 98 -1.78 -6.98 -14.80
C ALA A 98 -1.08 -6.30 -16.00
N GLN A 99 -1.13 -4.97 -16.10
CA GLN A 99 -0.41 -4.20 -17.13
C GLN A 99 1.07 -3.99 -16.79
N GLY A 100 1.50 -4.33 -15.58
CA GLY A 100 2.90 -4.16 -15.16
C GLY A 100 3.25 -2.74 -14.70
N HIS A 101 2.28 -1.95 -14.26
CA HIS A 101 2.51 -0.58 -13.82
C HIS A 101 3.26 -0.55 -12.48
N LEU A 102 4.47 0.00 -12.48
CA LEU A 102 5.26 0.26 -11.27
C LEU A 102 4.81 1.52 -10.52
N LEU A 103 4.28 2.50 -11.26
CA LEU A 103 3.67 3.71 -10.72
C LEU A 103 2.16 3.63 -10.93
N GLY A 104 1.40 3.71 -9.83
CA GLY A 104 -0.06 3.72 -9.86
C GLY A 104 -0.63 5.13 -9.75
N HIS A 105 -1.77 5.36 -10.38
CA HIS A 105 -2.55 6.60 -10.27
C HIS A 105 -3.82 6.31 -9.46
N VAL A 106 -3.95 6.96 -8.30
CA VAL A 106 -5.11 6.83 -7.41
C VAL A 106 -5.95 8.08 -7.56
N ARG A 107 -6.99 7.96 -8.38
CA ARG A 107 -7.91 9.07 -8.71
C ARG A 107 -9.26 8.51 -9.14
N ASP A 108 -10.30 9.33 -9.06
CA ASP A 108 -11.59 8.99 -9.65
C ASP A 108 -11.51 9.01 -11.19
N MET A 109 -11.98 7.92 -11.79
CA MET A 109 -12.09 7.75 -13.25
C MET A 109 -13.55 7.80 -13.71
N GLY A 110 -14.49 8.16 -12.82
CA GLY A 110 -15.93 8.09 -13.07
C GLY A 110 -16.47 6.66 -13.15
N LEU A 111 -15.72 5.68 -12.64
CA LEU A 111 -16.09 4.27 -12.60
C LEU A 111 -16.81 3.92 -11.29
N ARG A 112 -17.46 2.76 -11.24
CA ARG A 112 -18.16 2.28 -10.04
C ARG A 112 -17.63 0.93 -9.60
N SER A 113 -17.57 0.72 -8.29
CA SER A 113 -16.99 -0.50 -7.69
C SER A 113 -17.89 -1.73 -7.79
N ASP A 114 -19.16 -1.59 -8.21
CA ASP A 114 -20.07 -2.70 -8.51
C ASP A 114 -19.67 -3.46 -9.78
N ASP A 115 -18.89 -2.87 -10.69
CA ASP A 115 -18.23 -3.59 -11.79
C ASP A 115 -17.04 -4.42 -11.26
N PRO A 116 -17.06 -5.76 -11.43
CA PRO A 116 -15.97 -6.61 -10.98
C PRO A 116 -14.59 -6.32 -11.58
N SER A 117 -14.53 -5.65 -12.74
CA SER A 117 -13.28 -5.28 -13.41
C SER A 117 -12.68 -3.99 -12.83
N VAL A 118 -13.48 -3.16 -12.15
CA VAL A 118 -13.08 -1.89 -11.59
C VAL A 118 -12.37 -2.09 -10.24
N ARG A 119 -11.31 -1.36 -10.03
CA ARG A 119 -10.61 -1.26 -8.75
C ARG A 119 -11.08 -0.01 -8.00
N ILE A 120 -11.38 -0.16 -6.72
CA ILE A 120 -11.96 0.92 -5.90
C ILE A 120 -11.11 2.20 -5.84
N TYR A 121 -9.78 2.10 -6.05
CA TYR A 121 -8.90 3.28 -6.13
C TYR A 121 -9.13 4.14 -7.38
N GLN A 122 -9.94 3.65 -8.33
CA GLN A 122 -10.35 4.36 -9.56
C GLN A 122 -11.72 5.04 -9.40
N THR A 123 -12.27 5.08 -8.20
CA THR A 123 -13.59 5.62 -7.87
C THR A 123 -13.49 6.63 -6.73
N ASP A 124 -14.52 7.43 -6.53
CA ASP A 124 -14.72 8.32 -5.38
C ASP A 124 -15.27 7.61 -4.14
N GLU A 125 -15.67 6.34 -4.26
CA GLU A 125 -16.24 5.53 -3.19
C GLU A 125 -15.23 5.26 -2.07
N ARG A 126 -15.70 5.04 -0.85
CA ARG A 126 -14.83 4.67 0.28
C ARG A 126 -14.08 3.37 -0.02
N GLN A 127 -12.78 3.38 0.12
CA GLN A 127 -11.95 2.18 0.13
C GLN A 127 -11.75 1.72 1.58
N THR A 128 -12.52 0.71 2.00
CA THR A 128 -12.51 0.19 3.38
C THR A 128 -11.14 -0.34 3.80
N PHE A 129 -10.93 -0.49 5.10
CA PHE A 129 -9.66 -0.98 5.66
C PHE A 129 -9.19 -2.27 5.00
N HIS A 130 -7.97 -2.24 4.47
CA HIS A 130 -7.35 -3.34 3.72
C HIS A 130 -5.83 -3.28 3.78
N THR A 131 -5.20 -4.30 3.22
CA THR A 131 -3.79 -4.32 2.87
C THR A 131 -3.63 -4.48 1.36
N ASP A 132 -2.59 -3.88 0.80
CA ASP A 132 -2.14 -4.11 -0.57
C ASP A 132 -1.19 -5.33 -0.64
N SER A 133 -0.79 -5.75 -1.83
CA SER A 133 0.14 -6.86 -2.03
C SER A 133 1.60 -6.38 -2.09
N ALA A 134 2.06 -5.69 -1.06
CA ALA A 134 3.40 -5.12 -0.97
C ALA A 134 3.91 -5.09 0.48
N ASP A 135 5.20 -4.92 0.70
CA ASP A 135 5.76 -4.67 2.04
C ASP A 135 5.46 -3.24 2.49
N ILE A 136 5.73 -2.26 1.61
CA ILE A 136 5.45 -0.85 1.87
C ILE A 136 4.55 -0.30 0.76
N VAL A 137 3.52 0.41 1.16
CA VAL A 137 2.72 1.27 0.28
C VAL A 137 3.21 2.70 0.48
N ALA A 138 3.63 3.34 -0.62
CA ALA A 138 3.95 4.76 -0.65
C ALA A 138 2.92 5.51 -1.49
N LEU A 139 2.43 6.64 -0.98
CA LEU A 139 1.46 7.50 -1.65
C LEU A 139 1.98 8.94 -1.68
N LEU A 140 2.19 9.50 -2.88
CA LEU A 140 2.46 10.93 -3.05
C LEU A 140 1.16 11.66 -3.38
N CYS A 141 0.78 12.63 -2.57
CA CYS A 141 -0.36 13.51 -2.83
C CYS A 141 0.03 14.60 -3.84
N LEU A 142 -0.54 14.54 -5.05
CA LEU A 142 -0.41 15.63 -6.03
C LEU A 142 -1.49 16.68 -5.81
N GLN A 143 -2.73 16.23 -5.58
CA GLN A 143 -3.91 17.07 -5.39
C GLN A 143 -4.90 16.40 -4.42
N ILE A 144 -5.57 17.21 -3.61
CA ILE A 144 -6.61 16.78 -2.68
C ILE A 144 -8.00 16.93 -3.32
N ALA A 145 -8.97 16.16 -2.82
CA ALA A 145 -10.39 16.33 -3.17
C ALA A 145 -10.95 17.64 -2.63
N ARG A 146 -12.14 18.04 -3.13
CA ARG A 146 -12.89 19.18 -2.59
C ARG A 146 -13.33 18.90 -1.15
N ALA A 147 -13.75 17.66 -0.86
CA ALA A 147 -14.12 17.20 0.47
C ALA A 147 -13.85 15.70 0.62
N GLY A 148 -13.54 15.23 1.82
CA GLY A 148 -13.26 13.83 2.09
C GLY A 148 -11.88 13.36 1.59
N GLY A 149 -11.76 12.08 1.21
CA GLY A 149 -10.52 11.49 0.70
C GLY A 149 -9.40 11.37 1.75
N ARG A 150 -9.77 11.39 3.04
CA ARG A 150 -8.83 11.25 4.17
C ARG A 150 -8.24 9.85 4.21
N SER A 151 -6.99 9.74 4.59
CA SER A 151 -6.32 8.47 4.84
C SER A 151 -6.54 8.04 6.29
N ALA A 152 -6.86 6.76 6.50
CA ALA A 152 -6.98 6.19 7.85
C ALA A 152 -6.04 5.00 8.00
N LEU A 153 -5.43 4.88 9.17
CA LEU A 153 -4.52 3.79 9.53
C LEU A 153 -4.97 3.13 10.83
N VAL A 154 -4.89 1.80 10.90
CA VAL A 154 -5.14 1.03 12.13
C VAL A 154 -4.14 -0.11 12.28
N SER A 155 -3.66 -0.32 13.51
CA SER A 155 -2.69 -1.38 13.81
C SER A 155 -3.34 -2.76 13.80
N SER A 156 -2.89 -3.65 12.92
CA SER A 156 -3.35 -5.05 12.88
C SER A 156 -3.07 -5.79 14.19
N THR A 157 -1.94 -5.49 14.85
CA THR A 157 -1.60 -6.08 16.15
C THR A 157 -2.56 -5.61 17.25
N THR A 158 -2.93 -4.33 17.26
CA THR A 158 -3.89 -3.79 18.22
C THR A 158 -5.28 -4.40 17.99
N LEU A 159 -5.70 -4.50 16.73
CA LEU A 159 -6.96 -5.17 16.38
C LEU A 159 -6.97 -6.63 16.83
N PHE A 160 -5.92 -7.40 16.53
CA PHE A 160 -5.83 -8.80 16.91
C PHE A 160 -5.88 -8.99 18.43
N LYS A 161 -5.16 -8.15 19.19
CA LYS A 161 -5.22 -8.16 20.66
C LYS A 161 -6.63 -7.88 21.17
N GLU A 162 -7.34 -6.94 20.56
CA GLU A 162 -8.70 -6.58 20.97
C GLU A 162 -9.72 -7.69 20.62
N VAL A 163 -9.60 -8.31 19.43
CA VAL A 163 -10.38 -9.51 19.07
C VAL A 163 -10.10 -10.63 20.08
N HIS A 164 -8.83 -10.91 20.38
CA HIS A 164 -8.46 -11.97 21.34
C HIS A 164 -9.00 -11.71 22.74
N ARG A 165 -8.97 -10.46 23.20
CA ARG A 165 -9.50 -10.07 24.52
C ARG A 165 -11.02 -10.27 24.60
N ARG A 166 -11.77 -9.96 23.54
CA ARG A 166 -13.23 -10.08 23.50
C ARG A 166 -13.70 -11.51 23.21
N ARG A 167 -13.08 -12.14 22.23
CA ARG A 167 -13.48 -13.43 21.65
C ARG A 167 -12.24 -14.20 21.20
N PRO A 168 -11.59 -14.96 22.13
CA PRO A 168 -10.40 -15.75 21.80
C PRO A 168 -10.62 -16.78 20.68
N ASP A 169 -11.83 -17.32 20.57
CA ASP A 169 -12.26 -18.23 19.52
C ASP A 169 -12.23 -17.56 18.13
N LEU A 170 -12.66 -16.31 18.04
CA LEU A 170 -12.59 -15.54 16.80
C LEU A 170 -11.16 -15.14 16.43
N ALA A 171 -10.31 -14.84 17.42
CA ALA A 171 -8.89 -14.62 17.17
C ALA A 171 -8.21 -15.87 16.61
N ALA A 172 -8.56 -17.07 17.09
CA ALA A 172 -8.10 -18.33 16.51
C ALA A 172 -8.58 -18.48 15.05
N ALA A 173 -9.85 -18.14 14.76
CA ALA A 173 -10.41 -18.20 13.40
C ALA A 173 -9.70 -17.26 12.41
N LEU A 174 -9.17 -16.10 12.86
CA LEU A 174 -8.37 -15.20 12.01
C LEU A 174 -6.99 -15.78 11.64
N LEU A 175 -6.51 -16.78 12.37
CA LEU A 175 -5.26 -17.50 12.08
C LEU A 175 -5.47 -18.69 11.13
N GLU A 176 -6.72 -19.00 10.79
CA GLU A 176 -7.06 -20.07 9.84
C GLU A 176 -7.14 -19.52 8.41
N PRO A 177 -6.72 -20.32 7.39
CA PRO A 177 -6.73 -19.87 6.01
C PRO A 177 -8.14 -19.55 5.50
N VAL A 178 -8.27 -18.45 4.76
CA VAL A 178 -9.48 -18.07 4.02
C VAL A 178 -9.15 -17.87 2.55
N ALA A 179 -10.11 -18.21 1.67
CA ALA A 179 -9.97 -17.94 0.24
C ALA A 179 -10.06 -16.44 -0.03
N THR A 180 -9.17 -15.92 -0.88
CA THR A 180 -9.11 -14.52 -1.30
C THR A 180 -9.00 -14.44 -2.82
N ASP A 181 -9.89 -13.72 -3.45
CA ASP A 181 -9.99 -13.55 -4.90
C ASP A 181 -8.80 -12.78 -5.47
N ARG A 182 -8.20 -13.29 -6.54
CA ARG A 182 -7.12 -12.61 -7.28
C ARG A 182 -7.64 -11.53 -8.24
N ARG A 183 -8.95 -11.41 -8.41
CA ARG A 183 -9.59 -10.39 -9.25
C ARG A 183 -9.10 -10.42 -10.71
N GLY A 184 -8.91 -11.61 -11.27
CA GLY A 184 -8.43 -11.79 -12.64
C GLY A 184 -6.92 -11.60 -12.83
N GLU A 185 -6.17 -11.29 -11.78
CA GLU A 185 -4.72 -11.08 -11.82
C GLU A 185 -3.98 -12.37 -11.43
N PHE A 186 -4.01 -13.38 -12.31
CA PHE A 186 -3.38 -14.67 -12.09
C PHE A 186 -2.99 -15.35 -13.40
N THR A 187 -2.05 -16.29 -13.31
CA THR A 187 -1.70 -17.21 -14.39
C THR A 187 -2.54 -18.48 -14.27
N PRO A 188 -2.71 -19.28 -15.35
CA PRO A 188 -3.53 -20.50 -15.32
C PRO A 188 -3.13 -21.49 -14.21
N ASP A 189 -1.87 -21.58 -13.87
CA ASP A 189 -1.32 -22.44 -12.82
C ASP A 189 -1.60 -21.94 -11.39
N GLN A 190 -1.89 -20.65 -11.21
CA GLN A 190 -2.18 -20.06 -9.90
C GLN A 190 -3.64 -20.21 -9.48
N GLY A 191 -4.56 -20.29 -10.44
CA GLY A 191 -5.99 -20.28 -10.18
C GLY A 191 -6.55 -18.93 -9.74
N PRO A 192 -7.91 -18.80 -9.65
CA PRO A 192 -8.58 -17.51 -9.47
C PRO A 192 -8.54 -16.96 -8.03
N TYR A 193 -8.13 -17.75 -7.05
CA TYR A 193 -8.02 -17.36 -5.66
C TYR A 193 -6.73 -17.93 -5.04
N PHE A 194 -6.38 -17.44 -3.86
CA PHE A 194 -5.35 -18.01 -2.99
C PHE A 194 -5.93 -18.19 -1.58
N THR A 195 -5.30 -19.04 -0.76
CA THR A 195 -5.74 -19.31 0.61
C THR A 195 -4.65 -18.91 1.60
N ILE A 196 -4.97 -17.95 2.48
CA ILE A 196 -4.04 -17.43 3.47
C ILE A 196 -4.82 -16.97 4.71
N PRO A 197 -4.27 -17.15 5.93
CA PRO A 197 -4.86 -16.54 7.12
C PRO A 197 -4.84 -15.01 7.04
N VAL A 198 -5.87 -14.36 7.57
CA VAL A 198 -5.89 -12.89 7.71
C VAL A 198 -4.78 -12.42 8.64
N MET A 199 -4.54 -13.15 9.73
CA MET A 199 -3.48 -12.91 10.69
C MET A 199 -2.50 -14.08 10.68
N ASN A 200 -1.21 -13.79 10.68
CA ASN A 200 -0.14 -14.79 10.58
C ASN A 200 0.91 -14.54 11.65
N TRP A 201 1.17 -15.55 12.50
CA TRP A 201 2.23 -15.53 13.51
C TRP A 201 3.45 -16.28 12.98
N TRP A 202 4.57 -15.56 12.73
CA TRP A 202 5.76 -16.16 12.13
C TRP A 202 7.08 -15.46 12.56
N PRO A 203 8.22 -16.17 12.71
CA PRO A 203 8.29 -17.64 12.81
C PRO A 203 7.48 -18.16 14.00
N ARG A 204 7.21 -19.47 14.06
CA ARG A 204 6.51 -20.07 15.20
C ARG A 204 7.36 -19.97 16.45
N GLY A 205 6.71 -19.84 17.62
CA GLY A 205 7.37 -19.73 18.92
C GLY A 205 7.44 -18.30 19.46
N THR A 206 8.30 -18.07 20.45
CA THR A 206 8.34 -16.81 21.22
C THR A 206 8.92 -15.62 20.45
N GLN A 207 9.68 -15.88 19.38
CA GLN A 207 10.26 -14.84 18.52
C GLN A 207 9.35 -14.47 17.35
N GLY A 208 8.13 -15.00 17.33
CA GLY A 208 7.17 -14.72 16.26
C GLY A 208 6.72 -13.28 16.22
N GLN A 209 6.38 -12.84 15.02
CA GLN A 209 5.79 -11.54 14.75
C GLN A 209 4.45 -11.74 14.03
N LEU A 210 3.47 -10.90 14.37
CA LEU A 210 2.17 -10.91 13.72
C LEU A 210 2.28 -10.12 12.41
N SER A 211 1.92 -10.75 11.29
CA SER A 211 1.75 -10.10 9.99
C SER A 211 0.31 -10.29 9.53
N ALA A 212 -0.24 -9.31 8.84
CA ALA A 212 -1.61 -9.35 8.34
C ALA A 212 -1.66 -9.21 6.82
N ILE A 213 -2.68 -9.84 6.23
CA ILE A 213 -3.11 -9.62 4.85
C ILE A 213 -4.65 -9.65 4.85
N TYR A 214 -5.27 -8.57 4.41
CA TYR A 214 -6.71 -8.42 4.53
C TYR A 214 -7.31 -7.57 3.41
N HIS A 215 -8.37 -8.08 2.81
CA HIS A 215 -9.25 -7.32 1.93
C HIS A 215 -10.64 -7.96 1.95
N ARG A 216 -11.58 -7.41 2.75
CA ARG A 216 -12.90 -8.01 2.99
C ARG A 216 -13.63 -8.33 1.68
N GLN A 217 -13.72 -7.38 0.77
CA GLN A 217 -14.41 -7.59 -0.50
C GLN A 217 -13.81 -8.75 -1.34
N TYR A 218 -12.50 -8.98 -1.25
CA TYR A 218 -11.85 -10.07 -2.00
C TYR A 218 -12.06 -11.43 -1.33
N ILE A 219 -12.15 -11.47 0.00
CA ILE A 219 -12.52 -12.67 0.75
C ILE A 219 -13.97 -13.06 0.43
N ASP A 220 -14.90 -12.09 0.51
CA ASP A 220 -16.31 -12.32 0.18
C ASP A 220 -16.49 -12.71 -1.30
N SER A 221 -15.80 -12.04 -2.21
CA SER A 221 -15.82 -12.32 -3.64
C SER A 221 -15.31 -13.73 -3.98
N ALA A 222 -14.33 -14.26 -3.23
CA ALA A 222 -13.81 -15.61 -3.44
C ALA A 222 -14.89 -16.69 -3.23
N GLN A 223 -15.94 -16.39 -2.45
CA GLN A 223 -17.03 -17.35 -2.19
C GLN A 223 -17.89 -17.65 -3.43
N ARG A 224 -17.71 -16.93 -4.55
CA ARG A 224 -18.37 -17.26 -5.83
C ARG A 224 -17.75 -18.47 -6.55
N PHE A 225 -16.50 -18.81 -6.27
CA PHE A 225 -15.83 -19.95 -6.88
C PHE A 225 -16.30 -21.24 -6.22
N ALA A 226 -16.74 -22.23 -7.03
CA ALA A 226 -17.36 -23.45 -6.53
C ALA A 226 -16.40 -24.30 -5.68
N ASP A 227 -15.12 -24.29 -6.04
CA ASP A 227 -14.02 -25.06 -5.42
C ASP A 227 -13.30 -24.30 -4.30
N ALA A 228 -13.65 -23.02 -4.05
CA ALA A 228 -13.04 -22.25 -2.97
C ALA A 228 -13.52 -22.75 -1.59
N PRO A 229 -12.62 -22.86 -0.61
CA PRO A 229 -12.99 -23.12 0.78
C PRO A 229 -14.04 -22.13 1.26
N ARG A 230 -15.12 -22.66 1.85
CA ARG A 230 -16.20 -21.84 2.39
C ARG A 230 -15.80 -21.25 3.75
N LEU A 231 -16.16 -20.00 3.97
CA LEU A 231 -16.02 -19.39 5.28
C LEU A 231 -16.90 -20.14 6.30
N SER A 232 -16.28 -20.59 7.39
CA SER A 232 -17.03 -21.11 8.53
C SER A 232 -17.82 -19.99 9.22
N PRO A 233 -18.85 -20.31 10.01
CA PRO A 233 -19.58 -19.33 10.81
C PRO A 233 -18.63 -18.50 11.71
N LEU A 234 -17.65 -19.14 12.35
CA LEU A 234 -16.66 -18.45 13.19
C LEU A 234 -15.75 -17.50 12.40
N GLN A 235 -15.30 -17.93 11.20
CA GLN A 235 -14.50 -17.06 10.34
C GLN A 235 -15.30 -15.83 9.89
N ARG A 236 -16.57 -15.99 9.54
CA ARG A 236 -17.44 -14.89 9.15
C ARG A 236 -17.64 -13.91 10.30
N GLU A 237 -17.96 -14.41 11.51
CA GLU A 237 -18.10 -13.60 12.70
C GLU A 237 -16.78 -12.89 13.07
N ALA A 238 -15.63 -13.55 12.90
CA ALA A 238 -14.31 -12.95 13.13
C ALA A 238 -14.01 -11.79 12.18
N LEU A 239 -14.34 -11.94 10.90
CA LEU A 239 -14.20 -10.86 9.90
C LEU A 239 -15.15 -9.70 10.20
N ASP A 240 -16.40 -9.97 10.61
CA ASP A 240 -17.37 -8.94 10.98
C ASP A 240 -16.95 -8.16 12.22
N LEU A 241 -16.40 -8.84 13.24
CA LEU A 241 -15.83 -8.17 14.41
C LEU A 241 -14.60 -7.34 14.03
N LEU A 242 -13.73 -7.85 13.14
CA LEU A 242 -12.56 -7.12 12.66
C LEU A 242 -12.98 -5.83 11.95
N ASP A 243 -13.96 -5.89 11.05
CA ASP A 243 -14.50 -4.73 10.35
C ASP A 243 -15.15 -3.73 11.33
N THR A 244 -15.86 -4.22 12.34
CA THR A 244 -16.44 -3.37 13.40
C THR A 244 -15.35 -2.60 14.15
N LEU A 245 -14.28 -3.28 14.52
CA LEU A 245 -13.15 -2.67 15.24
C LEU A 245 -12.36 -1.69 14.37
N THR A 246 -12.11 -2.02 13.10
CA THR A 246 -11.43 -1.09 12.20
C THR A 246 -12.20 0.22 12.01
N ASN A 247 -13.53 0.16 12.05
CA ASN A 247 -14.42 1.31 11.90
C ASN A 247 -14.66 2.08 13.22
N ASP A 248 -14.19 1.58 14.36
CA ASP A 248 -14.27 2.30 15.63
C ASP A 248 -13.30 3.50 15.61
N PRO A 249 -13.78 4.75 15.76
CA PRO A 249 -12.93 5.95 15.77
C PRO A 249 -11.84 5.94 16.87
N ALA A 250 -12.02 5.15 17.93
CA ALA A 250 -11.03 5.00 18.98
C ALA A 250 -9.85 4.10 18.57
N MET A 251 -10.00 3.28 17.53
CA MET A 251 -9.01 2.29 17.11
C MET A 251 -8.13 2.78 15.96
N HIS A 252 -8.63 3.62 15.09
CA HIS A 252 -7.91 4.10 13.92
C HIS A 252 -7.47 5.57 14.04
N PHE A 253 -6.50 5.94 13.23
CA PHE A 253 -5.95 7.28 13.12
C PHE A 253 -6.27 7.85 11.75
N LEU A 254 -6.94 9.01 11.71
CA LEU A 254 -7.25 9.74 10.49
C LEU A 254 -6.15 10.76 10.19
N MET A 255 -5.76 10.84 8.92
CA MET A 255 -4.70 11.69 8.42
C MET A 255 -5.21 12.49 7.22
N ASP A 256 -5.03 13.82 7.30
CA ASP A 256 -5.26 14.71 6.17
C ASP A 256 -3.92 14.88 5.43
N LEU A 257 -3.89 14.51 4.15
CA LEU A 257 -2.74 14.73 3.28
C LEU A 257 -2.81 16.13 2.67
N GLU A 258 -1.64 16.76 2.54
CA GLU A 258 -1.47 18.00 1.80
C GLU A 258 -0.77 17.73 0.46
N PRO A 259 -0.94 18.57 -0.58
CA PRO A 259 -0.16 18.45 -1.80
C PRO A 259 1.35 18.46 -1.49
N GLY A 260 2.07 17.44 -1.98
CA GLY A 260 3.49 17.23 -1.69
C GLY A 260 3.78 16.32 -0.50
N ASP A 261 2.77 15.82 0.20
CA ASP A 261 2.96 14.79 1.23
C ASP A 261 3.22 13.42 0.59
N ILE A 262 4.18 12.69 1.17
CA ILE A 262 4.45 11.29 0.84
C ILE A 262 4.16 10.44 2.09
N GLN A 263 3.08 9.68 2.06
CA GLN A 263 2.74 8.71 3.10
C GLN A 263 3.44 7.38 2.83
N LEU A 264 4.10 6.80 3.85
CA LEU A 264 4.68 5.46 3.83
C LEU A 264 3.96 4.60 4.85
N VAL A 265 3.50 3.40 4.46
CA VAL A 265 2.76 2.47 5.32
C VAL A 265 3.37 1.08 5.23
N HIS A 266 3.75 0.49 6.38
CA HIS A 266 4.15 -0.91 6.49
C HIS A 266 2.91 -1.80 6.44
N ASN A 267 2.69 -2.37 5.29
CA ASN A 267 1.45 -3.01 4.90
C ASN A 267 1.15 -4.33 5.66
N HIS A 268 2.15 -4.94 6.31
CA HIS A 268 1.96 -6.15 7.11
C HIS A 268 1.53 -5.89 8.57
N VAL A 269 1.58 -4.63 9.03
CA VAL A 269 1.27 -4.26 10.42
C VAL A 269 0.17 -3.21 10.54
N LEU A 270 -0.18 -2.58 9.44
CA LEU A 270 -1.23 -1.56 9.37
C LEU A 270 -2.24 -1.90 8.28
N PHE A 271 -3.52 -1.79 8.61
CA PHE A 271 -4.56 -1.66 7.60
C PHE A 271 -4.73 -0.18 7.28
N HIS A 272 -5.02 0.12 6.03
CA HIS A 272 -5.27 1.47 5.56
C HIS A 272 -6.61 1.58 4.85
N ASP A 273 -7.21 2.76 4.92
CA ASP A 273 -8.53 3.11 4.39
C ASP A 273 -8.45 4.49 3.76
N ARG A 274 -9.30 4.74 2.80
CA ARG A 274 -9.56 6.07 2.28
C ARG A 274 -11.06 6.35 2.37
N THR A 275 -11.43 7.41 3.06
CA THR A 275 -12.84 7.84 3.11
C THR A 275 -13.36 8.18 1.72
N ALA A 276 -14.65 8.07 1.48
CA ALA A 276 -15.27 8.60 0.27
C ALA A 276 -14.93 10.09 0.11
N PHE A 277 -14.98 10.59 -1.12
CA PHE A 277 -14.65 11.98 -1.39
C PHE A 277 -15.55 12.57 -2.47
N GLU A 278 -15.61 13.89 -2.47
CA GLU A 278 -16.20 14.68 -3.53
C GLU A 278 -15.10 15.42 -4.27
N ASP A 279 -15.05 15.27 -5.56
CA ASP A 279 -14.03 15.92 -6.36
C ASP A 279 -14.46 17.31 -6.85
N TRP A 280 -13.52 18.02 -7.41
CA TRP A 280 -13.74 19.29 -8.10
C TRP A 280 -14.35 19.04 -9.48
N ASP A 281 -15.16 19.96 -9.95
CA ASP A 281 -15.74 19.89 -11.30
C ASP A 281 -14.64 20.00 -12.35
N GLU A 282 -13.63 20.86 -12.10
CA GLU A 282 -12.51 21.10 -12.98
C GLU A 282 -11.52 19.91 -12.94
N PRO A 283 -11.29 19.23 -14.09
CA PRO A 283 -10.47 18.00 -14.13
C PRO A 283 -9.05 18.19 -13.61
N GLU A 284 -8.44 19.36 -13.82
CA GLU A 284 -7.08 19.68 -13.41
C GLU A 284 -6.94 19.85 -11.89
N ARG A 285 -8.05 20.07 -11.17
CA ARG A 285 -8.09 20.23 -9.71
C ARG A 285 -8.46 18.94 -8.99
N ARG A 286 -8.90 17.90 -9.72
CA ARG A 286 -9.37 16.65 -9.13
C ARG A 286 -8.30 15.95 -8.32
N ARG A 287 -8.74 15.26 -7.28
CA ARG A 287 -7.89 14.46 -6.41
C ARG A 287 -7.01 13.50 -7.21
N HIS A 288 -5.70 13.55 -6.95
CA HIS A 288 -4.77 12.68 -7.62
C HIS A 288 -3.58 12.34 -6.70
N LEU A 289 -3.38 11.06 -6.43
CA LEU A 289 -2.19 10.56 -5.77
C LEU A 289 -1.44 9.62 -6.70
N LEU A 290 -0.11 9.61 -6.57
CA LEU A 290 0.73 8.56 -7.13
C LEU A 290 0.98 7.50 -6.07
N ARG A 291 1.07 6.23 -6.48
CA ARG A 291 1.32 5.09 -5.58
C ARG A 291 2.52 4.29 -6.04
N LEU A 292 3.36 3.88 -5.10
CA LEU A 292 4.37 2.84 -5.29
C LEU A 292 4.09 1.69 -4.32
N TRP A 293 4.30 0.47 -4.80
CA TRP A 293 4.46 -0.73 -3.99
C TRP A 293 5.93 -1.05 -3.93
N LEU A 294 6.49 -1.16 -2.73
CA LEU A 294 7.93 -1.29 -2.52
C LEU A 294 8.25 -2.57 -1.75
N ALA A 295 9.31 -3.23 -2.18
CA ALA A 295 9.91 -4.40 -1.52
C ALA A 295 11.30 -4.02 -0.98
N PRO A 296 11.42 -3.68 0.31
CA PRO A 296 12.67 -3.30 0.94
C PRO A 296 13.61 -4.47 1.23
N VAL A 297 14.90 -4.15 1.42
CA VAL A 297 15.92 -5.02 1.99
C VAL A 297 16.69 -4.21 3.03
N PRO A 298 16.68 -4.60 4.32
CA PRO A 298 16.00 -5.76 4.91
C PRO A 298 14.49 -5.58 5.04
N ALA A 299 13.77 -6.68 5.26
CA ALA A 299 12.34 -6.68 5.52
C ALA A 299 11.94 -7.80 6.50
N ARG A 300 10.72 -7.71 7.04
CA ARG A 300 10.15 -8.70 7.95
C ARG A 300 10.11 -10.09 7.31
N ALA A 301 10.45 -11.14 8.07
CA ALA A 301 10.22 -12.51 7.66
C ALA A 301 8.72 -12.79 7.52
N LEU A 302 8.32 -13.39 6.41
CA LEU A 302 6.93 -13.79 6.15
C LEU A 302 6.82 -15.32 6.09
N PRO A 303 5.69 -15.90 6.54
CA PRO A 303 5.47 -17.34 6.42
C PRO A 303 5.39 -17.78 4.95
N PRO A 304 5.77 -19.05 4.65
CA PRO A 304 5.79 -19.56 3.27
C PRO A 304 4.47 -19.40 2.52
N VAL A 305 3.33 -19.41 3.23
CA VAL A 305 2.00 -19.23 2.64
C VAL A 305 1.83 -17.91 1.88
N TYR A 306 2.61 -16.87 2.22
CA TYR A 306 2.59 -15.60 1.50
C TYR A 306 3.05 -15.73 0.04
N SER A 307 3.86 -16.73 -0.31
CA SER A 307 4.28 -16.97 -1.69
C SER A 307 3.10 -17.17 -2.64
N GLN A 308 1.96 -17.66 -2.16
CA GLN A 308 0.75 -17.80 -2.97
C GLN A 308 0.26 -16.47 -3.56
N ARG A 309 0.40 -15.36 -2.82
CA ARG A 309 0.02 -14.02 -3.32
C ARG A 309 1.23 -13.21 -3.77
N TYR A 310 2.34 -13.29 -3.05
CA TYR A 310 3.51 -12.44 -3.24
C TYR A 310 4.53 -13.01 -4.23
N GLY A 311 4.31 -14.24 -4.74
CA GLY A 311 5.21 -14.95 -5.65
C GLY A 311 6.48 -15.48 -4.98
N SER A 312 7.00 -14.76 -3.98
CA SER A 312 8.19 -15.09 -3.18
C SER A 312 7.96 -14.63 -1.73
N THR A 313 8.79 -15.11 -0.80
CA THR A 313 8.90 -14.55 0.56
C THR A 313 10.26 -13.88 0.78
N VAL A 314 11.12 -13.86 -0.22
CA VAL A 314 12.45 -13.24 -0.16
C VAL A 314 12.32 -11.71 -0.12
N PRO A 315 12.91 -11.01 0.87
CA PRO A 315 12.99 -9.56 0.90
C PRO A 315 13.57 -8.98 -0.40
N GLY A 316 12.99 -7.87 -0.87
CA GLY A 316 13.40 -7.23 -2.13
C GLY A 316 12.78 -7.82 -3.40
N GLU A 317 12.30 -9.07 -3.36
CA GLU A 317 11.79 -9.77 -4.56
C GLU A 317 10.30 -10.05 -4.53
N ARG A 318 9.67 -9.92 -3.38
CA ARG A 318 8.28 -10.33 -3.14
C ARG A 318 7.26 -9.22 -3.38
N GLY A 319 6.01 -9.62 -3.56
CA GLY A 319 4.87 -8.71 -3.72
C GLY A 319 4.65 -8.24 -5.16
N GLY A 320 3.58 -7.49 -5.33
CA GLY A 320 3.10 -7.05 -6.63
C GLY A 320 2.26 -8.06 -7.38
N VAL A 321 1.76 -7.63 -8.53
CA VAL A 321 1.04 -8.44 -9.53
C VAL A 321 2.02 -8.79 -10.64
N CYS A 322 2.78 -9.87 -10.44
CA CYS A 322 3.83 -10.28 -11.37
C CYS A 322 3.29 -11.32 -12.36
N LEU A 323 2.82 -10.90 -13.52
CA LEU A 323 2.40 -11.79 -14.60
C LEU A 323 3.52 -11.91 -15.63
N PRO A 324 3.86 -13.12 -16.12
CA PRO A 324 4.93 -13.34 -17.10
C PRO A 324 4.73 -12.58 -18.42
N THR A 325 3.48 -12.30 -18.76
CA THR A 325 3.09 -11.58 -19.99
C THR A 325 3.13 -10.06 -19.85
N ALA A 326 3.19 -9.54 -18.61
CA ALA A 326 3.20 -8.12 -18.36
C ALA A 326 4.59 -7.52 -18.63
N ARG A 327 4.61 -6.39 -19.37
CA ARG A 327 5.81 -5.56 -19.48
C ARG A 327 5.79 -4.52 -18.38
N LEU A 328 6.90 -4.35 -17.68
CA LEU A 328 7.02 -3.29 -16.67
C LEU A 328 6.91 -1.93 -17.34
N GLN A 329 6.13 -1.06 -16.72
CA GLN A 329 5.85 0.29 -17.21
C GLN A 329 5.81 1.29 -16.05
N VAL A 330 6.18 2.52 -16.37
CA VAL A 330 6.03 3.67 -15.48
C VAL A 330 5.15 4.70 -16.20
N PRO A 331 3.82 4.59 -16.09
CA PRO A 331 2.92 5.56 -16.70
C PRO A 331 3.01 6.88 -15.94
N ILE A 332 3.75 7.85 -16.45
CA ILE A 332 3.92 9.17 -15.81
C ILE A 332 2.72 10.06 -16.11
N ASP A 333 2.20 9.96 -17.31
CA ASP A 333 1.03 10.70 -17.74
C ASP A 333 -0.22 9.85 -17.45
N ALA A 334 -1.10 10.34 -16.61
CA ALA A 334 -2.38 9.70 -16.36
C ALA A 334 -3.26 9.94 -17.59
N LEU A 335 -3.67 8.87 -18.23
CA LEU A 335 -4.64 8.88 -19.30
C LEU A 335 -6.03 9.27 -18.80
#